data_293e841920548ab04fd601d286b3259a
#
_entry.id   293e841920548ab04fd601d286b3259a
#
_cell.length_a   1.000
_cell.length_b   1.000
_cell.length_c   1.000
_cell.angle_alpha   90.00
_cell.angle_beta   90.00
_cell.angle_gamma   90.00
#
_symmetry.space_group_name_H-M   'P 1'
#
loop_
_entity.id
_entity.type
_entity.pdbx_description
1 polymer ?
#
loop_
_entity_poly.entity_id
_entity_poly.type
_entity_poly.pdbx_seq_one_letter_code
_entity_poly.pdbx_strand_id
1 'polypeptide(L)'
;YRFGRAPDARTDAQLRELLENPTMLRPEATRTVEQGARVQTLTEAHAVFPVPLEHLTATLTANDALTSFLPNLGEHEIVCRPTEDIERQRQRTDFGVLIFKLGTEYVIDVQYVEDNAHDFSSRWVMVESLDGRMAYIYGSWYFESIELDGRTVTYARHYGRTGLTTRVPGVRMFIAGRIGR
;
A
#
# COMPACT_ATOMS: atom_id res chain seq x y z
N TYR A 1 6.90 3.32 10.77
CA TYR A 1 5.45 3.29 10.58
C TYR A 1 4.93 4.72 10.51
N ARG A 2 4.62 5.18 9.30
CA ARG A 2 4.20 6.56 9.09
C ARG A 2 2.70 6.61 8.91
N PHE A 3 2.06 7.45 9.70
CA PHE A 3 0.62 7.68 9.70
C PHE A 3 0.35 9.12 9.28
N GLY A 4 -0.73 9.33 8.54
CA GLY A 4 -1.15 10.66 8.14
C GLY A 4 -0.31 11.29 7.01
N ARG A 5 -0.53 12.57 6.80
CA ARG A 5 0.16 13.37 5.79
C ARG A 5 1.68 13.39 6.03
N ALA A 6 2.47 13.36 4.96
CA ALA A 6 3.90 13.60 5.08
C ALA A 6 4.16 14.94 5.79
N PRO A 7 5.16 15.05 6.69
CA PRO A 7 5.37 16.24 7.50
C PRO A 7 5.67 17.51 6.69
N ASP A 8 6.10 17.36 5.45
CA ASP A 8 6.37 18.51 4.58
C ASP A 8 5.05 19.01 3.98
N ALA A 9 4.64 20.21 4.40
CA ALA A 9 3.51 20.91 3.80
C ALA A 9 3.76 21.05 2.28
N ARG A 10 2.95 20.38 1.46
CA ARG A 10 3.08 20.49 0.02
C ARG A 10 2.46 21.79 -0.45
N THR A 11 3.18 22.49 -1.30
CA THR A 11 2.67 23.69 -1.97
C THR A 11 1.68 23.30 -3.07
N ASP A 12 0.81 24.23 -3.48
CA ASP A 12 -0.11 24.01 -4.61
C ASP A 12 0.61 23.58 -5.88
N ALA A 13 1.82 24.11 -6.11
CA ALA A 13 2.64 23.71 -7.26
C ALA A 13 3.03 22.22 -7.20
N GLN A 14 3.41 21.72 -6.03
CA GLN A 14 3.72 20.31 -5.83
C GLN A 14 2.48 19.43 -5.93
N LEU A 15 1.33 19.91 -5.48
CA LEU A 15 0.05 19.19 -5.60
C LEU A 15 -0.40 19.09 -7.06
N ARG A 16 -0.21 20.14 -7.87
CA ARG A 16 -0.47 20.09 -9.33
C ARG A 16 0.45 19.10 -10.03
N GLU A 17 1.72 19.08 -9.66
CA GLU A 17 2.66 18.09 -10.20
C GLU A 17 2.23 16.66 -9.89
N LEU A 18 1.76 16.41 -8.66
CA LEU A 18 1.26 15.08 -8.25
C LEU A 18 -0.04 14.68 -8.95
N LEU A 19 -0.85 15.63 -9.39
CA LEU A 19 -2.07 15.37 -10.17
C LEU A 19 -1.72 14.85 -11.58
N GLU A 20 -0.65 15.40 -12.18
CA GLU A 20 -0.18 15.00 -13.51
C GLU A 20 0.77 13.80 -13.45
N ASN A 21 1.63 13.76 -12.44
CA ASN A 21 2.71 12.78 -12.27
C ASN A 21 2.72 12.23 -10.83
N PRO A 22 1.95 11.18 -10.53
CA PRO A 22 2.03 10.50 -9.24
C PRO A 22 3.46 10.09 -8.92
N THR A 23 3.99 10.52 -7.80
CA THR A 23 5.37 10.25 -7.39
C THR A 23 5.41 9.01 -6.52
N MET A 24 6.08 7.98 -6.98
CA MET A 24 6.55 6.91 -6.12
C MET A 24 7.97 7.23 -5.67
N LEU A 25 8.13 7.47 -4.38
CA LEU A 25 9.47 7.52 -3.81
C LEU A 25 10.06 6.12 -3.93
N ARG A 26 11.27 6.05 -4.45
CA ARG A 26 11.96 4.82 -4.87
C ARG A 26 11.89 3.77 -3.77
N PRO A 27 11.50 2.53 -4.10
CA PRO A 27 11.60 1.43 -3.17
C PRO A 27 13.08 1.22 -2.82
N GLU A 28 13.44 1.45 -1.58
CA GLU A 28 14.74 1.09 -1.06
C GLU A 28 14.74 -0.42 -0.79
N ALA A 29 15.38 -1.18 -1.67
CA ALA A 29 15.69 -2.58 -1.41
C ALA A 29 17.00 -2.65 -0.62
N THR A 30 16.94 -2.81 0.68
CA THR A 30 18.11 -3.00 1.53
C THR A 30 18.32 -4.48 1.88
N ARG A 31 19.58 -4.87 1.94
CA ARG A 31 20.00 -6.17 2.49
C ARG A 31 20.14 -6.02 4.01
N THR A 32 19.04 -6.01 4.73
CA THR A 32 19.11 -6.01 6.19
C THR A 32 18.53 -7.32 6.69
N VAL A 33 19.17 -7.94 7.68
CA VAL A 33 18.71 -9.16 8.35
C VAL A 33 17.83 -8.75 9.55
N GLU A 34 16.82 -7.93 9.32
CA GLU A 34 15.85 -7.60 10.35
C GLU A 34 14.74 -8.65 10.35
N GLN A 35 14.37 -9.15 11.51
CA GLN A 35 13.24 -10.07 11.71
C GLN A 35 13.25 -11.31 10.81
N GLY A 36 14.42 -11.81 10.42
CA GLY A 36 14.55 -12.96 9.53
C GLY A 36 14.37 -12.66 8.03
N ALA A 37 14.15 -11.41 7.64
CA ALA A 37 14.05 -11.04 6.24
C ALA A 37 15.41 -11.08 5.54
N ARG A 38 15.47 -11.69 4.35
CA ARG A 38 16.64 -11.68 3.46
C ARG A 38 16.58 -10.55 2.43
N VAL A 39 15.39 -10.10 2.12
CA VAL A 39 15.10 -8.98 1.24
C VAL A 39 14.00 -8.16 1.86
N GLN A 40 14.17 -6.86 1.91
CA GLN A 40 13.12 -5.94 2.32
C GLN A 40 12.91 -4.85 1.28
N THR A 41 11.69 -4.36 1.23
CA THR A 41 11.31 -3.22 0.39
C THR A 41 10.60 -2.18 1.24
N LEU A 42 10.89 -0.93 0.94
CA LEU A 42 10.16 0.23 1.43
C LEU A 42 9.51 0.89 0.21
N THR A 43 8.21 1.11 0.28
CA THR A 43 7.46 1.84 -0.73
C THR A 43 6.80 3.04 -0.08
N GLU A 44 6.98 4.20 -0.67
CA GLU A 44 6.22 5.39 -0.34
C GLU A 44 5.75 6.02 -1.65
N ALA A 45 4.45 6.25 -1.77
CA ALA A 45 3.85 6.84 -2.95
C ALA A 45 2.95 8.00 -2.57
N HIS A 46 2.93 9.01 -3.42
CA HIS A 46 2.07 10.18 -3.29
C HIS A 46 1.37 10.45 -4.61
N ALA A 47 0.11 10.81 -4.54
CA ALA A 47 -0.69 11.16 -5.71
C ALA A 47 -1.74 12.21 -5.34
N VAL A 48 -2.26 12.90 -6.34
CA VAL A 48 -3.49 13.68 -6.24
C VAL A 48 -4.46 13.12 -7.28
N PHE A 49 -5.68 12.82 -6.87
CA PHE A 49 -6.72 12.29 -7.73
C PHE A 49 -7.81 13.34 -7.93
N PRO A 50 -8.25 13.61 -9.18
CA PRO A 50 -9.31 14.57 -9.47
C PRO A 50 -10.70 13.98 -9.18
N VAL A 51 -10.85 13.33 -8.03
CA VAL A 51 -12.09 12.70 -7.56
C VAL A 51 -12.30 13.00 -6.07
N PRO A 52 -13.54 13.04 -5.59
CA PRO A 52 -13.84 13.19 -4.18
C PRO A 52 -13.30 12.03 -3.32
N LEU A 53 -13.05 12.33 -2.04
CA LEU A 53 -12.51 11.37 -1.08
C LEU A 53 -13.33 10.09 -0.99
N GLU A 54 -14.65 10.22 -0.95
CA GLU A 54 -15.58 9.08 -0.83
C GLU A 54 -15.44 8.06 -1.98
N HIS A 55 -15.06 8.49 -3.19
CA HIS A 55 -14.82 7.57 -4.31
C HIS A 55 -13.58 6.69 -4.08
N LEU A 56 -12.51 7.27 -3.55
CA LEU A 56 -11.29 6.51 -3.26
C LEU A 56 -11.47 5.59 -2.05
N THR A 57 -12.12 6.08 -1.00
CA THR A 57 -12.39 5.27 0.19
C THR A 57 -13.33 4.11 -0.14
N ALA A 58 -14.41 4.35 -0.88
CA ALA A 58 -15.31 3.30 -1.35
C ALA A 58 -14.59 2.24 -2.18
N THR A 59 -13.66 2.66 -3.05
CA THR A 59 -12.86 1.74 -3.85
C THR A 59 -11.91 0.90 -2.97
N LEU A 60 -11.25 1.52 -2.00
CA LEU A 60 -10.29 0.82 -1.13
C LEU A 60 -10.99 -0.14 -0.16
N THR A 61 -12.21 0.18 0.27
CA THR A 61 -13.00 -0.65 1.18
C THR A 61 -13.92 -1.65 0.48
N ALA A 62 -13.99 -1.60 -0.86
CA ALA A 62 -14.74 -2.57 -1.67
C ALA A 62 -13.97 -3.89 -1.76
N ASN A 63 -14.06 -4.71 -0.73
CA ASN A 63 -13.27 -5.94 -0.58
C ASN A 63 -13.37 -6.89 -1.78
N ASP A 64 -14.54 -7.00 -2.41
CA ASP A 64 -14.75 -7.86 -3.57
C ASP A 64 -14.03 -7.36 -4.84
N ALA A 65 -13.68 -6.07 -4.88
CA ALA A 65 -13.03 -5.44 -6.02
C ALA A 65 -11.51 -5.28 -5.85
N LEU A 66 -10.96 -5.49 -4.65
CA LEU A 66 -9.53 -5.25 -4.36
C LEU A 66 -8.59 -5.98 -5.32
N THR A 67 -8.89 -7.21 -5.67
CA THR A 67 -8.08 -8.02 -6.60
C THR A 67 -8.10 -7.48 -8.04
N SER A 68 -9.11 -6.68 -8.40
CA SER A 68 -9.24 -6.14 -9.75
C SER A 68 -8.34 -4.93 -10.01
N PHE A 69 -7.98 -4.17 -8.98
CA PHE A 69 -7.15 -2.97 -9.13
C PHE A 69 -5.81 -3.00 -8.38
N LEU A 70 -5.60 -3.96 -7.47
CA LEU A 70 -4.27 -4.23 -6.90
C LEU A 70 -3.55 -5.30 -7.72
N PRO A 71 -2.59 -4.93 -8.58
CA PRO A 71 -2.12 -5.78 -9.68
C PRO A 71 -1.38 -7.06 -9.24
N ASN A 72 -0.99 -7.14 -7.99
CA ASN A 72 -0.29 -8.31 -7.45
C ASN A 72 -1.10 -9.07 -6.42
N LEU A 73 -2.30 -8.62 -6.09
CA LEU A 73 -3.20 -9.30 -5.18
C LEU A 73 -3.99 -10.36 -5.94
N GLY A 74 -3.61 -11.64 -5.76
CA GLY A 74 -4.25 -12.76 -6.45
C GLY A 74 -5.51 -13.25 -5.76
N GLU A 75 -5.49 -13.26 -4.42
CA GLU A 75 -6.62 -13.69 -3.59
C GLU A 75 -6.78 -12.76 -2.39
N HIS A 76 -8.03 -12.52 -2.02
CA HIS A 76 -8.40 -11.70 -0.87
C HIS A 76 -9.67 -12.25 -0.22
N GLU A 77 -9.64 -12.43 1.09
CA GLU A 77 -10.75 -12.94 1.89
C GLU A 77 -10.76 -12.26 3.27
N ILE A 78 -11.93 -11.79 3.71
CA ILE A 78 -12.12 -11.36 5.10
C ILE A 78 -12.36 -12.61 5.95
N VAL A 79 -11.43 -12.91 6.85
CA VAL A 79 -11.52 -14.07 7.75
C VAL A 79 -12.44 -13.78 8.94
N CYS A 80 -12.26 -12.62 9.57
CA CYS A 80 -13.09 -12.16 10.69
C CYS A 80 -12.89 -10.67 10.97
N ARG A 81 -13.67 -10.15 11.89
CA ARG A 81 -13.52 -8.79 12.44
C ARG A 81 -13.26 -8.89 13.94
N PRO A 82 -11.98 -8.82 14.38
CA PRO A 82 -11.63 -8.88 15.80
C PRO A 82 -12.24 -7.75 16.63
N THR A 83 -12.38 -6.56 16.03
CA THR A 83 -13.07 -5.38 16.58
C THR A 83 -13.83 -4.66 15.46
N GLU A 84 -14.61 -3.63 15.79
CA GLU A 84 -15.36 -2.85 14.77
C GLU A 84 -14.44 -2.14 13.78
N ASP A 85 -13.26 -1.73 14.23
CA ASP A 85 -12.26 -1.00 13.45
C ASP A 85 -11.17 -1.87 12.83
N ILE A 86 -11.16 -3.20 13.10
CA ILE A 86 -10.16 -4.13 12.59
C ILE A 86 -10.80 -5.24 11.77
N GLU A 87 -10.36 -5.36 10.52
CA GLU A 87 -10.64 -6.52 9.67
C GLU A 87 -9.41 -7.41 9.58
N ARG A 88 -9.57 -8.70 9.86
CA ARG A 88 -8.56 -9.71 9.59
C ARG A 88 -8.76 -10.27 8.20
N GLN A 89 -7.75 -10.13 7.38
CA GLN A 89 -7.81 -10.51 5.97
C GLN A 89 -6.73 -11.56 5.66
N ARG A 90 -7.11 -12.59 4.92
CA ARG A 90 -6.17 -13.51 4.27
C ARG A 90 -5.92 -12.99 2.86
N GLN A 91 -4.66 -12.89 2.50
CA GLN A 91 -4.25 -12.39 1.20
C GLN A 91 -3.21 -13.32 0.58
N ARG A 92 -3.27 -13.42 -0.74
CA ARG A 92 -2.21 -13.99 -1.56
C ARG A 92 -1.68 -12.94 -2.51
N THR A 93 -0.39 -12.69 -2.44
CA THR A 93 0.28 -11.76 -3.34
C THR A 93 1.24 -12.51 -4.24
N ASP A 94 1.12 -12.28 -5.54
CA ASP A 94 1.97 -12.88 -6.55
C ASP A 94 3.09 -11.91 -6.95
N PHE A 95 4.32 -12.21 -6.56
CA PHE A 95 5.51 -11.53 -7.03
C PHE A 95 6.06 -12.24 -8.26
N GLY A 96 6.16 -11.57 -9.40
CA GLY A 96 6.57 -12.21 -10.63
C GLY A 96 7.51 -11.39 -11.49
N VAL A 97 8.58 -12.04 -12.02
CA VAL A 97 9.43 -11.50 -13.07
C VAL A 97 9.43 -12.51 -14.20
N LEU A 98 8.85 -12.12 -15.35
CA LEU A 98 8.78 -12.92 -16.56
C LEU A 98 8.19 -14.33 -16.33
N ILE A 99 9.05 -15.35 -16.21
CA ILE A 99 8.65 -16.77 -16.09
C ILE A 99 8.60 -17.27 -14.64
N PHE A 100 9.03 -16.47 -13.66
CA PHE A 100 9.02 -16.85 -12.25
C PHE A 100 7.92 -16.09 -11.49
N LYS A 101 6.87 -16.80 -11.08
CA LYS A 101 5.87 -16.28 -10.13
C LYS A 101 6.16 -16.87 -8.77
N LEU A 102 6.33 -16.00 -7.77
CA LEU A 102 6.39 -16.37 -6.36
C LEU A 102 5.13 -15.89 -5.70
N GLY A 103 4.18 -16.78 -5.46
CA GLY A 103 3.05 -16.52 -4.60
C GLY A 103 3.47 -16.56 -3.15
N THR A 104 2.93 -15.69 -2.31
CA THR A 104 3.03 -15.75 -0.86
C THR A 104 1.68 -15.51 -0.23
N GLU A 105 1.36 -16.33 0.77
CA GLU A 105 0.10 -16.26 1.50
C GLU A 105 0.35 -15.81 2.94
N TYR A 106 -0.47 -14.86 3.39
CA TYR A 106 -0.34 -14.29 4.71
C TYR A 106 -1.68 -13.76 5.23
N VAL A 107 -1.75 -13.55 6.54
CA VAL A 107 -2.86 -12.91 7.22
C VAL A 107 -2.41 -11.55 7.72
N ILE A 108 -3.23 -10.53 7.49
CA ILE A 108 -3.02 -9.17 7.99
C ILE A 108 -4.23 -8.73 8.81
N ASP A 109 -3.98 -7.87 9.77
CA ASP A 109 -5.00 -7.03 10.38
C ASP A 109 -4.96 -5.66 9.70
N VAL A 110 -6.09 -5.24 9.17
CA VAL A 110 -6.33 -3.89 8.61
C VAL A 110 -7.16 -3.12 9.60
N GLN A 111 -6.62 -2.03 10.12
CA GLN A 111 -7.32 -1.13 11.02
C GLN A 111 -7.70 0.15 10.30
N TYR A 112 -8.96 0.50 10.35
CA TYR A 112 -9.48 1.81 9.93
C TYR A 112 -9.39 2.76 11.12
N VAL A 113 -8.70 3.90 10.95
CA VAL A 113 -8.36 4.82 12.06
C VAL A 113 -9.11 6.13 11.94
N GLU A 114 -9.17 6.67 10.74
CA GLU A 114 -9.92 7.87 10.42
C GLU A 114 -10.80 7.57 9.21
N ASP A 115 -12.08 7.87 9.33
CA ASP A 115 -13.06 7.75 8.26
C ASP A 115 -14.10 8.85 8.46
N ASN A 116 -13.80 10.02 7.94
CA ASN A 116 -14.65 11.20 8.05
C ASN A 116 -14.71 11.95 6.71
N ALA A 117 -15.44 13.06 6.66
CA ALA A 117 -15.65 13.80 5.42
C ALA A 117 -14.38 14.46 4.85
N HIS A 118 -13.30 14.59 5.63
CA HIS A 118 -12.09 15.27 5.23
C HIS A 118 -10.89 14.34 5.11
N ASP A 119 -10.83 13.31 5.95
CA ASP A 119 -9.69 12.43 6.07
C ASP A 119 -10.12 10.97 6.13
N PHE A 120 -9.33 10.11 5.51
CA PHE A 120 -9.39 8.66 5.67
C PHE A 120 -7.99 8.14 5.94
N SER A 121 -7.86 7.26 6.92
CA SER A 121 -6.61 6.55 7.13
C SER A 121 -6.84 5.11 7.57
N SER A 122 -6.04 4.23 7.02
CA SER A 122 -5.97 2.84 7.42
C SER A 122 -4.53 2.39 7.58
N ARG A 123 -4.34 1.37 8.40
CA ARG A 123 -3.04 0.71 8.57
C ARG A 123 -3.22 -0.79 8.56
N TRP A 124 -2.17 -1.48 8.12
CA TRP A 124 -2.15 -2.94 8.16
C TRP A 124 -0.84 -3.44 8.74
N VAL A 125 -0.93 -4.60 9.36
CA VAL A 125 0.21 -5.32 9.91
C VAL A 125 -0.02 -6.82 9.73
N MET A 126 1.04 -7.54 9.37
CA MET A 126 0.99 -8.99 9.28
C MET A 126 0.78 -9.62 10.66
N VAL A 127 -0.17 -10.53 10.71
CA VAL A 127 -0.42 -11.40 11.87
C VAL A 127 0.34 -12.71 11.71
N GLU A 128 0.31 -13.28 10.49
CA GLU A 128 0.91 -14.58 10.22
C GLU A 128 1.33 -14.70 8.74
N SER A 129 2.43 -15.40 8.49
CA SER A 129 2.84 -15.86 7.16
C SER A 129 2.47 -17.32 7.01
N LEU A 130 1.52 -17.65 6.13
CA LEU A 130 0.99 -19.02 6.02
C LEU A 130 1.95 -19.98 5.33
N ASP A 131 2.80 -19.47 4.47
CA ASP A 131 3.80 -20.26 3.72
C ASP A 131 5.25 -20.01 4.19
N GLY A 132 5.45 -19.20 5.22
CA GLY A 132 6.75 -18.86 5.79
C GLY A 132 7.65 -18.02 4.88
N ARG A 133 7.15 -17.52 3.75
CA ARG A 133 7.94 -16.72 2.78
C ARG A 133 7.97 -15.24 3.10
N MET A 134 7.00 -14.76 3.87
CA MET A 134 6.93 -13.38 4.36
C MET A 134 7.49 -13.32 5.78
N ALA A 135 8.45 -12.44 6.05
CA ALA A 135 8.95 -12.17 7.40
C ALA A 135 8.08 -11.12 8.10
N TYR A 136 7.67 -10.13 7.33
CA TYR A 136 6.74 -9.08 7.77
C TYR A 136 6.15 -8.35 6.57
N ILE A 137 4.95 -7.82 6.74
CA ILE A 137 4.37 -6.76 5.91
C ILE A 137 3.60 -5.80 6.81
N TYR A 138 3.78 -4.52 6.62
CA TYR A 138 3.00 -3.48 7.28
C TYR A 138 3.01 -2.19 6.47
N GLY A 139 1.99 -1.36 6.68
CA GLY A 139 1.88 -0.11 5.97
C GLY A 139 0.67 0.71 6.39
N SER A 140 0.41 1.75 5.60
CA SER A 140 -0.74 2.62 5.79
C SER A 140 -1.16 3.30 4.49
N TRP A 141 -2.46 3.58 4.40
CA TRP A 141 -3.04 4.57 3.50
C TRP A 141 -3.42 5.82 4.29
N TYR A 142 -3.28 6.95 3.64
CA TYR A 142 -3.82 8.23 4.08
C TYR A 142 -4.40 8.96 2.88
N PHE A 143 -5.64 9.39 2.98
CA PHE A 143 -6.32 10.23 2.01
C PHE A 143 -6.82 11.50 2.69
N GLU A 144 -6.79 12.61 1.97
CA GLU A 144 -7.22 13.91 2.46
C GLU A 144 -7.94 14.65 1.34
N SER A 145 -9.15 15.15 1.64
CA SER A 145 -9.88 16.05 0.75
C SER A 145 -9.23 17.43 0.79
N ILE A 146 -8.79 17.95 -0.33
CA ILE A 146 -8.13 19.24 -0.45
C ILE A 146 -8.75 20.08 -1.56
N GLU A 147 -8.67 21.40 -1.42
CA GLU A 147 -9.03 22.34 -2.48
C GLU A 147 -7.79 22.68 -3.31
N LEU A 148 -7.88 22.50 -4.63
CA LEU A 148 -6.83 22.82 -5.58
C LEU A 148 -7.46 23.47 -6.82
N ASP A 149 -7.06 24.70 -7.12
CA ASP A 149 -7.59 25.49 -8.25
C ASP A 149 -9.13 25.60 -8.27
N GLY A 150 -9.76 25.74 -7.09
CA GLY A 150 -11.19 25.85 -6.93
C GLY A 150 -11.96 24.55 -7.18
N ARG A 151 -11.28 23.41 -7.09
CA ARG A 151 -11.87 22.06 -7.21
C ARG A 151 -11.48 21.23 -6.02
N THR A 152 -12.44 20.48 -5.49
CA THR A 152 -12.16 19.46 -4.49
C THR A 152 -11.50 18.26 -5.16
N VAL A 153 -10.31 17.90 -4.69
CA VAL A 153 -9.52 16.76 -5.14
C VAL A 153 -9.06 15.96 -3.92
N THR A 154 -8.56 14.75 -4.13
CA THR A 154 -8.07 13.92 -3.03
C THR A 154 -6.56 13.71 -3.14
N TYR A 155 -5.84 14.16 -2.12
CA TYR A 155 -4.46 13.78 -1.90
C TYR A 155 -4.40 12.38 -1.29
N ALA A 156 -3.52 11.55 -1.80
CA ALA A 156 -3.30 10.19 -1.32
C ALA A 156 -1.84 9.94 -1.02
N ARG A 157 -1.61 9.19 0.05
CA ARG A 157 -0.30 8.67 0.42
C ARG A 157 -0.39 7.19 0.76
N HIS A 158 0.50 6.43 0.19
CA HIS A 158 0.75 5.03 0.53
C HIS A 158 2.12 4.92 1.19
N TYR A 159 2.20 4.13 2.25
CA TYR A 159 3.45 3.72 2.87
C TYR A 159 3.40 2.21 3.12
N GLY A 160 4.44 1.48 2.71
CA GLY A 160 4.51 0.04 2.93
C GLY A 160 5.93 -0.46 3.13
N ARG A 161 6.08 -1.42 4.04
CA ARG A 161 7.31 -2.20 4.20
C ARG A 161 6.99 -3.68 4.12
N THR A 162 7.81 -4.39 3.37
CA THR A 162 7.70 -5.84 3.19
C THR A 162 9.06 -6.48 3.35
N GLY A 163 9.13 -7.53 4.13
CA GLY A 163 10.30 -8.37 4.30
C GLY A 163 10.03 -9.80 3.83
N LEU A 164 10.88 -10.33 2.94
CA LEU A 164 10.80 -11.71 2.47
C LEU A 164 11.90 -12.57 3.10
N THR A 165 11.57 -13.79 3.51
CA THR A 165 12.52 -14.77 4.08
C THR A 165 13.38 -15.42 3.01
N THR A 166 12.91 -15.42 1.76
CA THR A 166 13.58 -16.06 0.62
C THR A 166 14.24 -15.03 -0.30
N ARG A 167 15.35 -15.44 -0.92
CA ARG A 167 15.92 -14.67 -2.02
C ARG A 167 15.10 -14.96 -3.28
N VAL A 168 14.39 -13.95 -3.78
CA VAL A 168 13.70 -14.05 -5.06
C VAL A 168 14.64 -13.49 -6.12
N PRO A 169 15.14 -14.30 -7.08
CA PRO A 169 15.93 -13.80 -8.18
C PRO A 169 15.15 -12.75 -8.96
N GLY A 170 15.76 -11.59 -9.22
CA GLY A 170 15.14 -10.53 -10.02
C GLY A 170 14.18 -9.58 -9.28
N VAL A 171 13.81 -9.80 -8.01
CA VAL A 171 12.94 -8.89 -7.24
C VAL A 171 13.50 -7.46 -7.22
N ARG A 172 14.81 -7.28 -7.16
CA ARG A 172 15.44 -5.95 -7.26
C ARG A 172 15.14 -5.23 -8.58
N MET A 173 15.08 -5.98 -9.70
CA MET A 173 14.78 -5.44 -11.02
C MET A 173 13.29 -5.17 -11.21
N PHE A 174 12.44 -5.99 -10.62
CA PHE A 174 11.00 -5.88 -10.74
C PHE A 174 10.43 -4.65 -10.03
N ILE A 175 10.91 -4.37 -8.82
CA ILE A 175 10.49 -3.21 -8.05
C ILE A 175 10.99 -1.91 -8.71
N ALA A 176 12.20 -1.93 -9.29
CA ALA A 176 12.74 -0.77 -9.99
C ALA A 176 12.13 -0.51 -11.38
N GLY A 177 11.63 -1.54 -12.06
CA GLY A 177 11.24 -1.45 -13.47
C GLY A 177 9.75 -1.24 -13.75
N ARG A 178 8.83 -1.49 -12.80
CA ARG A 178 7.39 -1.30 -13.00
C ARG A 178 6.84 0.03 -12.48
N ILE A 179 7.65 0.78 -11.79
CA ILE A 179 7.28 2.06 -11.18
C ILE A 179 7.46 3.25 -12.16
N GLY A 180 8.04 3.00 -13.32
CA GLY A 180 8.36 4.02 -14.33
C GLY A 180 7.59 3.94 -15.63
N ARG A 181 6.36 3.34 -15.65
CA ARG A 181 5.51 3.36 -16.85
C ARG A 181 4.08 3.64 -16.46
#